data_85c8e3bcb124d019db887b2ccab216b3
#
_entry.id   85c8e3bcb124d019db887b2ccab216b3
#
_cell.length_a   1.000
_cell.length_b   1.000
_cell.length_c   1.000
_cell.angle_alpha   90.00
_cell.angle_beta   90.00
_cell.angle_gamma   90.00
#
_symmetry.space_group_name_H-M   'P 1'
#
loop_
_entity.id
_entity.type
_entity.pdbx_description
1 polymer ?
#
loop_
_entity_poly.entity_id
_entity_poly.type
_entity_poly.pdbx_seq_one_letter_code
_entity_poly.pdbx_strand_id
1 'polypeptide(L)'
;LPTAPADRFQQPLPAPMSVVHDLIRLLELEPLEHNIYRGENRDIGTGRVFGGQVFAQALAAAKKTVEEGREAHSVHGYFLREGDTRAPIVYFVDRPRDGRSFTSRRVTAIQHGEAIFHLSASFHISEPGMDHQVAMPEVPAPEELEDELDIIRANAEKYPEALRAIVTQDRPLEFRRVHPRKLFERETVAPDGAKRMIWFKLRERIPDAPILHQATLAYASDYGFLPTSLQPHGVSWRDPRLIIASLDHTLWLHRPFRADEWLLYVNDSPAAFGARGFVRGQVFTRDGRLVASAAQEGLIRLREAK
;
A
#
# COMPACT_ATOMS: atom_id res chain seq x y z
N LEU A 1 47.90 -37.92 20.18
CA LEU A 1 46.58 -37.36 19.93
C LEU A 1 46.75 -35.96 19.36
N PRO A 2 46.32 -35.65 18.12
CA PRO A 2 46.40 -34.31 17.57
C PRO A 2 45.23 -33.48 18.10
N THR A 3 45.54 -32.26 18.58
CA THR A 3 44.59 -31.22 18.97
C THR A 3 43.86 -30.69 17.73
N ALA A 4 42.55 -30.74 17.76
CA ALA A 4 41.67 -30.17 16.72
C ALA A 4 41.76 -28.64 16.71
N PRO A 5 41.75 -27.99 15.55
CA PRO A 5 41.71 -26.52 15.48
C PRO A 5 40.31 -25.99 15.84
N ALA A 6 40.26 -25.27 16.94
CA ALA A 6 39.12 -24.41 17.30
C ALA A 6 39.23 -23.12 16.50
N ASP A 7 38.68 -23.09 15.29
CA ASP A 7 38.38 -21.82 14.64
C ASP A 7 37.46 -22.06 13.42
N ARG A 8 36.17 -22.32 13.68
CA ARG A 8 35.12 -22.18 12.66
C ARG A 8 33.90 -21.53 13.28
N PHE A 9 33.41 -20.52 12.57
CA PHE A 9 32.14 -19.82 12.77
C PHE A 9 32.17 -18.60 13.70
N GLN A 10 32.90 -17.56 13.28
CA GLN A 10 32.44 -16.20 13.44
C GLN A 10 32.29 -15.57 12.04
N GLN A 11 31.28 -16.00 11.29
CA GLN A 11 30.78 -15.13 10.24
C GLN A 11 30.07 -13.96 10.95
N PRO A 12 30.43 -12.70 10.62
CA PRO A 12 29.71 -11.57 11.17
C PRO A 12 28.25 -11.71 10.81
N LEU A 13 27.37 -11.51 11.78
CA LEU A 13 25.93 -11.44 11.55
C LEU A 13 25.70 -10.44 10.41
N PRO A 14 24.87 -10.76 9.41
CA PRO A 14 24.59 -9.83 8.34
C PRO A 14 24.08 -8.53 8.97
N ALA A 15 24.58 -7.38 8.47
CA ALA A 15 24.13 -6.07 8.92
C ALA A 15 22.60 -6.03 8.88
N PRO A 16 21.93 -5.36 9.86
CA PRO A 16 20.49 -5.27 9.86
C PRO A 16 20.02 -4.74 8.49
N MET A 17 19.18 -5.51 7.80
CA MET A 17 18.67 -5.15 6.48
C MET A 17 17.81 -3.89 6.63
N SER A 18 17.86 -3.01 5.62
CA SER A 18 17.05 -1.79 5.64
C SER A 18 15.56 -2.11 5.60
N VAL A 19 14.73 -1.22 6.13
CA VAL A 19 13.26 -1.36 6.09
C VAL A 19 12.70 -1.41 4.66
N VAL A 20 13.43 -0.86 3.66
CA VAL A 20 13.08 -0.97 2.24
C VAL A 20 13.35 -2.38 1.76
N HIS A 21 14.51 -2.96 2.11
CA HIS A 21 14.82 -4.33 1.77
C HIS A 21 13.80 -5.31 2.38
N ASP A 22 13.39 -5.07 3.63
CA ASP A 22 12.34 -5.86 4.28
C ASP A 22 11.00 -5.80 3.53
N LEU A 23 10.62 -4.62 3.01
CA LEU A 23 9.43 -4.50 2.16
C LEU A 23 9.58 -5.28 0.86
N ILE A 24 10.72 -5.19 0.18
CA ILE A 24 10.95 -5.94 -1.07
C ILE A 24 10.88 -7.45 -0.81
N ARG A 25 11.52 -7.96 0.25
CA ARG A 25 11.38 -9.36 0.65
C ARG A 25 9.95 -9.77 0.94
N LEU A 26 9.17 -8.89 1.56
CA LEU A 26 7.76 -9.13 1.84
C LEU A 26 6.95 -9.33 0.54
N LEU A 27 7.36 -8.69 -0.55
CA LEU A 27 6.74 -8.81 -1.89
C LEU A 27 7.31 -9.99 -2.72
N GLU A 28 8.45 -10.55 -2.31
CA GLU A 28 9.04 -11.75 -2.90
C GLU A 28 8.41 -13.01 -2.29
N LEU A 29 7.32 -13.48 -2.90
CA LEU A 29 6.61 -14.64 -2.39
C LEU A 29 7.37 -15.94 -2.63
N GLU A 30 7.35 -16.84 -1.65
CA GLU A 30 7.87 -18.20 -1.75
C GLU A 30 6.94 -19.05 -2.61
N PRO A 31 7.43 -19.70 -3.70
CA PRO A 31 6.63 -20.66 -4.43
C PRO A 31 6.50 -21.96 -3.62
N LEU A 32 5.26 -22.41 -3.40
CA LEU A 32 4.98 -23.71 -2.73
C LEU A 32 4.68 -24.81 -3.74
N GLU A 33 3.92 -24.47 -4.78
CA GLU A 33 3.48 -25.35 -5.84
C GLU A 33 3.08 -24.51 -7.06
N HIS A 34 2.74 -25.15 -8.16
CA HIS A 34 2.23 -24.50 -9.36
C HIS A 34 1.03 -23.59 -9.00
N ASN A 35 1.14 -22.29 -9.28
CA ASN A 35 0.15 -21.27 -8.97
C ASN A 35 -0.16 -21.07 -7.47
N ILE A 36 0.67 -21.58 -6.55
CA ILE A 36 0.50 -21.43 -5.10
C ILE A 36 1.75 -20.80 -4.50
N TYR A 37 1.58 -19.71 -3.78
CA TYR A 37 2.66 -18.93 -3.20
C TYR A 37 2.39 -18.65 -1.72
N ARG A 38 3.45 -18.49 -0.92
CA ARG A 38 3.39 -18.08 0.47
C ARG A 38 4.02 -16.70 0.64
N GLY A 39 3.30 -15.81 1.32
CA GLY A 39 3.79 -14.50 1.75
C GLY A 39 3.91 -14.42 3.26
N GLU A 40 5.03 -13.87 3.73
CA GLU A 40 5.20 -13.51 5.13
C GLU A 40 4.41 -12.24 5.46
N ASN A 41 4.20 -11.97 6.75
CA ASN A 41 3.52 -10.77 7.23
C ASN A 41 4.46 -9.84 7.97
N ARG A 42 4.15 -8.55 7.91
CA ARG A 42 4.73 -7.53 8.75
C ARG A 42 3.62 -6.85 9.56
N ASP A 43 3.77 -6.85 10.88
CA ASP A 43 2.90 -6.02 11.73
C ASP A 43 3.38 -4.56 11.69
N ILE A 44 2.52 -3.68 11.20
CA ILE A 44 2.75 -2.23 11.20
C ILE A 44 2.14 -1.55 12.43
N GLY A 45 1.77 -2.35 13.46
CA GLY A 45 1.22 -1.88 14.72
C GLY A 45 -0.29 -1.75 14.77
N THR A 46 -1.00 -2.35 13.83
CA THR A 46 -2.46 -2.38 13.79
C THR A 46 -3.07 -3.64 14.41
N GLY A 47 -2.23 -4.65 14.73
CA GLY A 47 -2.65 -5.97 15.21
C GLY A 47 -3.33 -6.83 14.14
N ARG A 48 -3.43 -6.35 12.90
CA ARG A 48 -3.98 -7.03 11.72
C ARG A 48 -3.05 -6.82 10.55
N VAL A 49 -3.13 -7.72 9.57
CA VAL A 49 -2.39 -7.55 8.32
C VAL A 49 -2.88 -6.29 7.61
N PHE A 50 -1.93 -5.46 7.16
CA PHE A 50 -2.22 -4.24 6.42
C PHE A 50 -2.83 -4.59 5.05
N GLY A 51 -3.96 -3.94 4.69
CA GLY A 51 -4.66 -4.22 3.43
C GLY A 51 -3.78 -4.02 2.20
N GLY A 52 -3.01 -2.94 2.16
CA GLY A 52 -2.05 -2.68 1.10
C GLY A 52 -0.98 -3.77 0.95
N GLN A 53 -0.60 -4.47 2.03
CA GLN A 53 0.31 -5.61 1.96
C GLN A 53 -0.34 -6.79 1.22
N VAL A 54 -1.55 -7.18 1.61
CA VAL A 54 -2.26 -8.30 0.99
C VAL A 54 -2.52 -8.01 -0.48
N PHE A 55 -2.92 -6.79 -0.80
CA PHE A 55 -3.17 -6.32 -2.17
C PHE A 55 -1.90 -6.39 -3.03
N ALA A 56 -0.77 -5.89 -2.52
CA ALA A 56 0.52 -5.91 -3.21
C ALA A 56 1.06 -7.34 -3.41
N GLN A 57 0.97 -8.18 -2.38
CA GLN A 57 1.40 -9.59 -2.46
C GLN A 57 0.52 -10.38 -3.44
N ALA A 58 -0.80 -10.15 -3.45
CA ALA A 58 -1.69 -10.80 -4.42
C ALA A 58 -1.36 -10.40 -5.87
N LEU A 59 -1.02 -9.12 -6.11
CA LEU A 59 -0.54 -8.65 -7.41
C LEU A 59 0.79 -9.32 -7.80
N ALA A 60 1.74 -9.42 -6.86
CA ALA A 60 3.02 -10.11 -7.07
C ALA A 60 2.82 -11.60 -7.39
N ALA A 61 1.90 -12.29 -6.68
CA ALA A 61 1.53 -13.67 -6.96
C ALA A 61 0.97 -13.83 -8.38
N ALA A 62 0.04 -12.95 -8.77
CA ALA A 62 -0.54 -12.94 -10.12
C ALA A 62 0.56 -12.80 -11.19
N LYS A 63 1.48 -11.83 -11.03
CA LYS A 63 2.57 -11.58 -11.99
C LYS A 63 3.51 -12.78 -12.17
N LYS A 64 3.79 -13.55 -11.11
CA LYS A 64 4.63 -14.76 -11.19
C LYS A 64 4.10 -15.83 -12.17
N THR A 65 2.83 -15.74 -12.57
CA THR A 65 2.17 -16.68 -13.50
C THR A 65 1.96 -16.10 -14.90
N VAL A 66 2.41 -14.89 -15.15
CA VAL A 66 2.22 -14.13 -16.40
C VAL A 66 3.53 -14.10 -17.18
N GLU A 67 3.43 -14.25 -18.50
CA GLU A 67 4.59 -14.14 -19.39
C GLU A 67 5.31 -12.81 -19.25
N GLU A 68 6.62 -12.84 -19.47
CA GLU A 68 7.46 -11.65 -19.48
C GLU A 68 6.97 -10.63 -20.55
N GLY A 69 7.19 -9.34 -20.30
CA GLY A 69 6.74 -8.27 -21.20
C GLY A 69 5.26 -7.89 -21.08
N ARG A 70 4.50 -8.53 -20.20
CA ARG A 70 3.11 -8.15 -19.86
C ARG A 70 3.07 -7.49 -18.51
N GLU A 71 2.62 -6.23 -18.46
CA GLU A 71 2.56 -5.45 -17.23
C GLU A 71 1.11 -5.33 -16.73
N ALA A 72 0.94 -5.26 -15.41
CA ALA A 72 -0.37 -5.03 -14.82
C ALA A 72 -0.88 -3.64 -15.23
N HIS A 73 -2.16 -3.57 -15.66
CA HIS A 73 -2.82 -2.31 -15.95
C HIS A 73 -4.09 -2.09 -15.14
N SER A 74 -4.66 -3.15 -14.55
CA SER A 74 -5.91 -3.08 -13.79
C SER A 74 -5.93 -4.17 -12.72
N VAL A 75 -6.22 -3.76 -11.47
CA VAL A 75 -6.20 -4.63 -10.29
C VAL A 75 -7.37 -4.27 -9.39
N HIS A 76 -8.25 -5.23 -9.07
CA HIS A 76 -9.45 -5.03 -8.25
C HIS A 76 -9.53 -6.12 -7.20
N GLY A 77 -9.71 -5.75 -5.93
CA GLY A 77 -9.79 -6.72 -4.85
C GLY A 77 -10.81 -6.38 -3.77
N TYR A 78 -11.32 -7.42 -3.09
CA TYR A 78 -12.23 -7.31 -1.96
C TYR A 78 -11.63 -7.92 -0.71
N PHE A 79 -11.70 -7.20 0.40
CA PHE A 79 -11.32 -7.67 1.72
C PHE A 79 -12.52 -8.40 2.35
N LEU A 80 -12.33 -9.67 2.69
CA LEU A 80 -13.38 -10.55 3.18
C LEU A 80 -13.32 -10.71 4.70
N ARG A 81 -12.11 -10.79 5.25
CA ARG A 81 -11.83 -11.00 6.68
C ARG A 81 -10.54 -10.29 7.08
N GLU A 82 -10.39 -10.04 8.37
CA GLU A 82 -9.14 -9.54 8.94
C GLU A 82 -8.04 -10.61 8.83
N GLY A 83 -6.83 -10.20 8.42
CA GLY A 83 -5.66 -11.08 8.39
C GLY A 83 -4.94 -11.13 9.74
N ASP A 84 -4.49 -12.32 10.14
CA ASP A 84 -3.66 -12.56 11.34
C ASP A 84 -2.17 -12.28 11.00
N THR A 85 -1.55 -11.34 11.71
CA THR A 85 -0.14 -10.98 11.51
C THR A 85 0.84 -12.08 11.91
N ARG A 86 0.40 -13.10 12.67
CA ARG A 86 1.23 -14.19 13.19
C ARG A 86 1.31 -15.40 12.26
N ALA A 87 0.45 -15.46 11.25
CA ALA A 87 0.39 -16.57 10.30
C ALA A 87 0.72 -16.08 8.88
N PRO A 88 1.50 -16.83 8.07
CA PRO A 88 1.72 -16.48 6.67
C PRO A 88 0.40 -16.54 5.89
N ILE A 89 0.38 -15.88 4.73
CA ILE A 89 -0.75 -15.90 3.80
C ILE A 89 -0.39 -16.81 2.63
N VAL A 90 -1.30 -17.71 2.26
CA VAL A 90 -1.19 -18.53 1.05
C VAL A 90 -2.01 -17.86 -0.05
N TYR A 91 -1.37 -17.64 -1.21
CA TYR A 91 -1.97 -17.06 -2.41
C TYR A 91 -2.16 -18.15 -3.45
N PHE A 92 -3.41 -18.43 -3.78
CA PHE A 92 -3.78 -19.32 -4.88
C PHE A 92 -4.12 -18.50 -6.12
N VAL A 93 -3.44 -18.76 -7.24
CA VAL A 93 -3.63 -18.02 -8.50
C VAL A 93 -4.38 -18.88 -9.49
N ASP A 94 -5.58 -18.44 -9.89
CA ASP A 94 -6.33 -18.97 -11.01
C ASP A 94 -5.96 -18.22 -12.30
N ARG A 95 -5.88 -18.94 -13.42
CA ARG A 95 -5.46 -18.44 -14.74
C ARG A 95 -6.62 -18.48 -15.74
N PRO A 96 -7.63 -17.59 -15.62
CA PRO A 96 -8.83 -17.65 -16.45
C PRO A 96 -8.55 -17.46 -17.93
N ARG A 97 -7.53 -16.66 -18.29
CA ARG A 97 -7.23 -16.34 -19.68
C ARG A 97 -5.78 -15.98 -19.91
N ASP A 98 -5.19 -16.57 -20.93
CA ASP A 98 -3.95 -16.13 -21.59
C ASP A 98 -4.29 -15.80 -23.05
N GLY A 99 -4.55 -14.52 -23.34
CA GLY A 99 -4.87 -14.02 -24.68
C GLY A 99 -3.65 -13.43 -25.37
N ARG A 100 -3.81 -13.03 -26.63
CA ARG A 100 -2.71 -12.48 -27.44
C ARG A 100 -2.12 -11.20 -26.85
N SER A 101 -2.95 -10.21 -26.50
CA SER A 101 -2.52 -8.92 -25.91
C SER A 101 -2.81 -8.84 -24.42
N PHE A 102 -3.91 -9.44 -23.94
CA PHE A 102 -4.35 -9.37 -22.53
C PHE A 102 -4.31 -10.74 -21.85
N THR A 103 -3.87 -10.73 -20.59
CA THR A 103 -3.84 -11.89 -19.70
C THR A 103 -4.59 -11.54 -18.41
N SER A 104 -5.46 -12.43 -17.95
CA SER A 104 -6.22 -12.24 -16.71
C SER A 104 -5.83 -13.26 -15.66
N ARG A 105 -5.77 -12.81 -14.39
CA ARG A 105 -5.52 -13.65 -13.22
C ARG A 105 -6.54 -13.34 -12.13
N ARG A 106 -6.90 -14.39 -11.38
CA ARG A 106 -7.65 -14.25 -10.13
C ARG A 106 -6.80 -14.82 -9.00
N VAL A 107 -6.72 -14.11 -7.89
CA VAL A 107 -5.95 -14.55 -6.73
C VAL A 107 -6.87 -14.62 -5.53
N THR A 108 -6.77 -15.72 -4.76
CA THR A 108 -7.41 -15.87 -3.46
C THR A 108 -6.32 -15.95 -2.39
N ALA A 109 -6.35 -15.04 -1.43
CA ALA A 109 -5.48 -15.05 -0.26
C ALA A 109 -6.17 -15.80 0.89
N ILE A 110 -5.48 -16.77 1.48
CA ILE A 110 -6.03 -17.72 2.44
C ILE A 110 -5.19 -17.72 3.72
N GLN A 111 -5.86 -17.66 4.86
CA GLN A 111 -5.29 -17.96 6.18
C GLN A 111 -6.21 -18.87 6.96
N HIS A 112 -5.68 -19.77 7.76
CA HIS A 112 -6.46 -20.70 8.61
C HIS A 112 -7.56 -21.47 7.84
N GLY A 113 -7.34 -21.75 6.55
CA GLY A 113 -8.32 -22.43 5.69
C GLY A 113 -9.43 -21.52 5.12
N GLU A 114 -9.44 -20.23 5.48
CA GLU A 114 -10.46 -19.27 5.08
C GLU A 114 -9.91 -18.21 4.12
N ALA A 115 -10.69 -17.85 3.08
CA ALA A 115 -10.34 -16.74 2.22
C ALA A 115 -10.46 -15.42 3.00
N ILE A 116 -9.37 -14.66 3.08
CA ILE A 116 -9.33 -13.33 3.71
C ILE A 116 -9.43 -12.20 2.68
N PHE A 117 -9.04 -12.47 1.44
CA PHE A 117 -9.02 -11.50 0.36
C PHE A 117 -9.10 -12.20 -0.99
N HIS A 118 -9.69 -11.57 -1.98
CA HIS A 118 -9.57 -11.99 -3.37
C HIS A 118 -9.31 -10.79 -4.30
N LEU A 119 -8.63 -11.08 -5.43
CA LEU A 119 -8.21 -10.08 -6.39
C LEU A 119 -8.39 -10.61 -7.81
N SER A 120 -8.80 -9.72 -8.72
CA SER A 120 -8.72 -9.92 -10.16
C SER A 120 -7.73 -8.92 -10.75
N ALA A 121 -6.80 -9.39 -11.57
CA ALA A 121 -5.80 -8.57 -12.23
C ALA A 121 -5.80 -8.82 -13.73
N SER A 122 -5.59 -7.76 -14.51
CA SER A 122 -5.40 -7.80 -15.95
C SER A 122 -4.03 -7.24 -16.31
N PHE A 123 -3.36 -7.95 -17.22
CA PHE A 123 -2.02 -7.63 -17.71
C PHE A 123 -2.07 -7.43 -19.22
N HIS A 124 -1.23 -6.53 -19.72
CA HIS A 124 -1.20 -6.14 -21.13
C HIS A 124 0.23 -6.03 -21.64
N ILE A 125 0.46 -6.37 -22.90
CA ILE A 125 1.70 -6.03 -23.60
C ILE A 125 1.77 -4.52 -23.85
N SER A 126 2.95 -3.96 -24.01
CA SER A 126 3.08 -2.55 -24.40
C SER A 126 2.71 -2.37 -25.88
N GLU A 127 1.76 -1.48 -26.15
CA GLU A 127 1.32 -1.15 -27.51
C GLU A 127 1.23 0.39 -27.68
N PRO A 128 1.53 0.96 -28.85
CA PRO A 128 1.28 2.37 -29.13
C PRO A 128 -0.23 2.65 -29.20
N GLY A 129 -0.66 3.83 -28.75
CA GLY A 129 -2.08 4.20 -28.75
C GLY A 129 -2.29 5.70 -28.62
N MET A 130 -3.56 6.11 -28.49
CA MET A 130 -3.92 7.49 -28.16
C MET A 130 -3.50 7.80 -26.73
N ASP A 131 -3.09 9.04 -26.47
CA ASP A 131 -2.63 9.49 -25.16
C ASP A 131 -3.32 10.79 -24.76
N HIS A 132 -3.85 10.82 -23.53
CA HIS A 132 -4.33 12.01 -22.84
C HIS A 132 -4.33 11.77 -21.33
N GLN A 133 -4.31 12.83 -20.54
CA GLN A 133 -4.45 12.78 -19.09
C GLN A 133 -4.99 14.12 -18.55
N VAL A 134 -5.44 14.10 -17.30
CA VAL A 134 -5.73 15.31 -16.55
C VAL A 134 -4.44 15.98 -16.09
N ALA A 135 -4.47 17.31 -15.90
CA ALA A 135 -3.32 18.03 -15.37
C ALA A 135 -3.08 17.67 -13.89
N MET A 136 -1.81 17.56 -13.51
CA MET A 136 -1.41 17.50 -12.10
C MET A 136 -1.73 18.83 -11.42
N PRO A 137 -2.32 18.85 -10.21
CA PRO A 137 -2.52 20.08 -9.47
C PRO A 137 -1.19 20.74 -9.09
N GLU A 138 -1.17 22.07 -9.04
CA GLU A 138 -0.02 22.81 -8.52
C GLU A 138 0.09 22.63 -7.01
N VAL A 139 1.25 22.17 -6.55
CA VAL A 139 1.56 21.90 -5.14
C VAL A 139 3.01 22.26 -4.85
N PRO A 140 3.39 22.56 -3.60
CA PRO A 140 4.79 22.71 -3.20
C PRO A 140 5.62 21.50 -3.55
N ALA A 141 6.89 21.72 -3.89
CA ALA A 141 7.82 20.63 -4.13
C ALA A 141 8.03 19.80 -2.85
N PRO A 142 8.32 18.49 -2.97
CA PRO A 142 8.47 17.66 -1.78
C PRO A 142 9.61 18.13 -0.86
N GLU A 143 10.65 18.76 -1.38
CA GLU A 143 11.77 19.32 -0.62
C GLU A 143 11.37 20.50 0.29
N GLU A 144 10.26 21.17 -0.03
CA GLU A 144 9.70 22.26 0.78
C GLU A 144 8.82 21.80 1.94
N LEU A 145 8.56 20.49 2.03
CA LEU A 145 7.65 19.86 2.98
C LEU A 145 8.41 18.98 3.97
N GLU A 146 7.91 18.86 5.20
CA GLU A 146 8.49 17.99 6.23
C GLU A 146 8.08 16.53 6.04
N ASP A 147 8.98 15.60 6.39
CA ASP A 147 8.66 14.17 6.47
C ASP A 147 7.62 13.92 7.59
N GLU A 148 6.55 13.23 7.26
CA GLU A 148 5.50 12.86 8.22
C GLU A 148 6.07 12.10 9.44
N LEU A 149 7.10 11.26 9.23
CA LEU A 149 7.73 10.50 10.31
C LEU A 149 8.47 11.41 11.28
N ASP A 150 9.15 12.44 10.80
CA ASP A 150 9.85 13.41 11.64
C ASP A 150 8.86 14.24 12.46
N ILE A 151 7.73 14.66 11.86
CA ILE A 151 6.63 15.32 12.58
C ILE A 151 6.07 14.41 13.69
N ILE A 152 5.88 13.11 13.39
CA ILE A 152 5.39 12.14 14.38
C ILE A 152 6.40 11.97 15.52
N ARG A 153 7.68 11.85 15.21
CA ARG A 153 8.76 11.70 16.20
C ARG A 153 8.88 12.92 17.11
N ALA A 154 8.82 14.11 16.54
CA ALA A 154 8.84 15.38 17.29
C ALA A 154 7.62 15.57 18.21
N ASN A 155 6.57 14.78 18.04
CA ASN A 155 5.34 14.84 18.83
C ASN A 155 4.98 13.46 19.45
N ALA A 156 5.97 12.60 19.67
CA ALA A 156 5.75 11.24 20.14
C ALA A 156 5.03 11.18 21.49
N GLU A 157 5.28 12.16 22.37
CA GLU A 157 4.66 12.26 23.71
C GLU A 157 3.13 12.45 23.64
N LYS A 158 2.60 12.95 22.52
CA LYS A 158 1.15 13.11 22.31
C LYS A 158 0.44 11.80 21.97
N TYR A 159 1.20 10.71 21.74
CA TYR A 159 0.65 9.39 21.54
C TYR A 159 0.59 8.61 22.85
N PRO A 160 -0.41 7.69 23.02
CA PRO A 160 -0.39 6.74 24.11
C PRO A 160 0.94 5.99 24.18
N GLU A 161 1.48 5.78 25.36
CA GLU A 161 2.79 5.16 25.57
C GLU A 161 2.94 3.83 24.81
N ALA A 162 1.92 2.98 24.86
CA ALA A 162 1.89 1.69 24.17
C ALA A 162 2.02 1.80 22.63
N LEU A 163 1.72 2.95 22.05
CA LEU A 163 1.78 3.17 20.60
C LEU A 163 3.05 3.90 20.15
N ARG A 164 3.80 4.54 21.08
CA ARG A 164 4.95 5.39 20.74
C ARG A 164 6.00 4.64 19.94
N ALA A 165 6.40 3.45 20.39
CA ALA A 165 7.40 2.64 19.70
C ALA A 165 6.99 2.28 18.28
N ILE A 166 5.69 2.00 18.06
CA ILE A 166 5.14 1.60 16.75
C ILE A 166 5.08 2.79 15.79
N VAL A 167 4.55 3.93 16.25
CA VAL A 167 4.35 5.09 15.35
C VAL A 167 5.66 5.79 14.98
N THR A 168 6.72 5.65 15.80
CA THR A 168 8.04 6.25 15.57
C THR A 168 9.03 5.34 14.87
N GLN A 169 8.68 4.06 14.59
CA GLN A 169 9.56 3.12 13.89
C GLN A 169 9.85 3.56 12.45
N ASP A 170 11.00 3.13 11.94
CA ASP A 170 11.35 3.37 10.54
C ASP A 170 10.34 2.73 9.59
N ARG A 171 10.06 3.47 8.50
CA ARG A 171 9.12 3.06 7.46
C ARG A 171 9.83 3.00 6.11
N PRO A 172 9.50 2.03 5.25
CA PRO A 172 10.11 1.93 3.92
C PRO A 172 9.75 3.10 3.01
N LEU A 173 8.59 3.72 3.24
CA LEU A 173 8.09 4.85 2.47
C LEU A 173 8.30 6.16 3.25
N GLU A 174 8.73 7.18 2.54
CA GLU A 174 8.74 8.57 2.96
C GLU A 174 7.44 9.24 2.50
N PHE A 175 6.80 9.99 3.39
CA PHE A 175 5.56 10.70 3.11
C PHE A 175 5.68 12.17 3.49
N ARG A 176 5.29 13.09 2.58
CA ARG A 176 5.26 14.53 2.80
C ARG A 176 3.91 15.10 2.41
N ARG A 177 3.16 15.57 3.39
CA ARG A 177 1.80 16.10 3.16
C ARG A 177 1.86 17.51 2.61
N VAL A 178 1.13 17.78 1.53
CA VAL A 178 1.03 19.11 0.92
C VAL A 178 0.36 20.10 1.88
N HIS A 179 -0.64 19.65 2.62
CA HIS A 179 -1.27 20.42 3.70
C HIS A 179 -1.02 19.67 5.01
N PRO A 180 0.05 20.00 5.76
CA PRO A 180 0.31 19.38 7.05
C PRO A 180 -0.82 19.77 7.99
N ARG A 181 -1.77 18.87 8.17
CA ARG A 181 -2.74 19.00 9.24
C ARG A 181 -1.97 18.85 10.54
N LYS A 182 -2.24 19.70 11.49
CA LYS A 182 -1.71 19.53 12.81
C LYS A 182 -2.19 18.16 13.32
N LEU A 183 -1.28 17.25 13.50
CA LEU A 183 -1.50 15.82 13.72
C LEU A 183 -2.46 15.51 14.90
N PHE A 184 -2.70 16.50 15.75
CA PHE A 184 -3.42 16.41 17.02
C PHE A 184 -4.57 17.42 17.14
N GLU A 185 -4.80 18.27 16.16
CA GLU A 185 -5.95 19.17 16.16
C GLU A 185 -7.22 18.44 15.69
N ARG A 186 -8.37 18.87 16.22
CA ARG A 186 -9.68 18.41 15.74
C ARG A 186 -9.76 18.61 14.24
N GLU A 187 -10.13 17.58 13.50
CA GLU A 187 -10.33 17.72 12.07
C GLU A 187 -11.48 18.71 11.86
N THR A 188 -11.16 19.85 11.29
CA THR A 188 -12.17 20.80 10.81
C THR A 188 -12.62 20.35 9.42
N VAL A 189 -13.90 20.54 9.11
CA VAL A 189 -14.43 20.32 7.76
C VAL A 189 -13.60 21.15 6.78
N ALA A 190 -12.97 20.49 5.81
CA ALA A 190 -12.17 21.18 4.81
C ALA A 190 -13.11 22.07 3.95
N PRO A 191 -12.83 23.36 3.77
CA PRO A 191 -13.68 24.27 2.97
C PRO A 191 -13.88 23.76 1.53
N ASP A 192 -12.87 23.10 0.97
CA ASP A 192 -12.83 22.62 -0.42
C ASP A 192 -13.27 21.14 -0.58
N GLY A 193 -13.93 20.58 0.45
CA GLY A 193 -14.32 19.18 0.46
C GLY A 193 -13.20 18.24 0.92
N ALA A 194 -13.44 16.93 0.83
CA ALA A 194 -12.50 15.89 1.25
C ALA A 194 -11.37 15.76 0.22
N LYS A 195 -10.26 16.44 0.45
CA LYS A 195 -9.07 16.32 -0.39
C LYS A 195 -7.84 16.03 0.48
N ARG A 196 -6.98 15.12 -0.01
CA ARG A 196 -5.68 14.84 0.58
C ARG A 196 -4.65 14.75 -0.54
N MET A 197 -3.59 15.52 -0.44
CA MET A 197 -2.46 15.47 -1.35
C MET A 197 -1.19 15.15 -0.57
N ILE A 198 -0.45 14.16 -1.02
CA ILE A 198 0.74 13.67 -0.34
C ILE A 198 1.79 13.21 -1.34
N TRP A 199 2.99 13.72 -1.21
CA TRP A 199 4.15 13.16 -1.88
C TRP A 199 4.62 11.91 -1.15
N PHE A 200 5.02 10.88 -1.90
CA PHE A 200 5.63 9.70 -1.32
C PHE A 200 6.67 9.09 -2.28
N LYS A 201 7.60 8.35 -1.69
CA LYS A 201 8.58 7.49 -2.40
C LYS A 201 9.13 6.43 -1.47
N LEU A 202 9.76 5.39 -1.99
CA LEU A 202 10.67 4.56 -1.20
C LEU A 202 11.87 5.39 -0.74
N ARG A 203 12.37 5.10 0.48
CA ARG A 203 13.54 5.79 1.03
C ARG A 203 14.85 5.43 0.33
N GLU A 204 14.89 4.30 -0.38
CA GLU A 204 16.07 3.78 -1.07
C GLU A 204 15.72 3.37 -2.49
N ARG A 205 16.75 3.33 -3.35
CA ARG A 205 16.63 2.81 -4.71
C ARG A 205 16.39 1.30 -4.69
N ILE A 206 15.57 0.82 -5.61
CA ILE A 206 15.26 -0.60 -5.81
C ILE A 206 15.58 -1.01 -7.26
N PRO A 207 15.75 -2.32 -7.54
CA PRO A 207 15.99 -2.82 -8.90
C PRO A 207 14.95 -2.33 -9.90
N ASP A 208 15.37 -2.17 -11.15
CA ASP A 208 14.53 -1.69 -12.24
C ASP A 208 13.64 -2.82 -12.81
N ALA A 209 12.81 -3.40 -11.95
CA ALA A 209 11.83 -4.42 -12.30
C ALA A 209 10.43 -3.83 -12.15
N PRO A 210 9.64 -3.69 -13.22
CA PRO A 210 8.34 -3.02 -13.18
C PRO A 210 7.41 -3.53 -12.07
N ILE A 211 7.40 -4.84 -11.83
CA ILE A 211 6.54 -5.43 -10.79
C ILE A 211 6.89 -4.94 -9.38
N LEU A 212 8.16 -4.68 -9.07
CA LEU A 212 8.56 -4.16 -7.76
C LEU A 212 7.99 -2.75 -7.53
N HIS A 213 8.04 -1.90 -8.57
CA HIS A 213 7.45 -0.55 -8.51
C HIS A 213 5.93 -0.62 -8.45
N GLN A 214 5.28 -1.48 -9.24
CA GLN A 214 3.83 -1.67 -9.25
C GLN A 214 3.32 -2.23 -7.91
N ALA A 215 3.96 -3.25 -7.35
CA ALA A 215 3.60 -3.81 -6.06
C ALA A 215 3.87 -2.84 -4.90
N THR A 216 4.95 -2.06 -4.97
CA THR A 216 5.21 -0.98 -4.00
C THR A 216 4.12 0.10 -4.05
N LEU A 217 3.68 0.50 -5.25
CA LEU A 217 2.56 1.43 -5.37
C LEU A 217 1.26 0.82 -4.86
N ALA A 218 0.98 -0.45 -5.14
CA ALA A 218 -0.17 -1.17 -4.61
C ALA A 218 -0.17 -1.18 -3.07
N TYR A 219 1.00 -1.41 -2.45
CA TYR A 219 1.18 -1.29 -1.00
C TYR A 219 0.92 0.13 -0.49
N ALA A 220 1.50 1.14 -1.15
CA ALA A 220 1.42 2.54 -0.73
C ALA A 220 0.03 3.15 -0.94
N SER A 221 -0.72 2.69 -1.95
CA SER A 221 -2.00 3.26 -2.36
C SER A 221 -3.10 3.12 -1.30
N ASP A 222 -3.00 2.13 -0.42
CA ASP A 222 -3.92 1.94 0.71
C ASP A 222 -3.55 2.79 1.95
N TYR A 223 -2.35 3.41 1.96
CA TYR A 223 -1.88 4.17 3.13
C TYR A 223 -2.67 5.46 3.36
N GLY A 224 -3.53 5.44 4.39
CA GLY A 224 -4.35 6.59 4.76
C GLY A 224 -5.37 7.00 3.68
N PHE A 225 -5.77 6.10 2.79
CA PHE A 225 -6.68 6.36 1.70
C PHE A 225 -8.11 6.54 2.20
N LEU A 226 -8.69 5.53 2.83
CA LEU A 226 -10.06 5.56 3.37
C LEU A 226 -10.31 6.70 4.39
N PRO A 227 -9.37 7.08 5.28
CA PRO A 227 -9.53 8.24 6.17
C PRO A 227 -9.82 9.58 5.46
N THR A 228 -9.56 9.70 4.15
CA THR A 228 -9.96 10.88 3.38
C THR A 228 -11.49 11.09 3.43
N SER A 229 -12.28 10.02 3.47
CA SER A 229 -13.75 10.10 3.55
C SER A 229 -14.28 10.62 4.90
N LEU A 230 -13.46 10.66 5.94
CA LEU A 230 -13.84 11.18 7.26
C LEU A 230 -13.76 12.71 7.33
N GLN A 231 -13.01 13.33 6.42
CA GLN A 231 -12.72 14.77 6.46
C GLN A 231 -13.98 15.65 6.44
N PRO A 232 -15.00 15.41 5.58
CA PRO A 232 -16.21 16.21 5.57
C PRO A 232 -17.04 16.12 6.85
N HIS A 233 -16.79 15.08 7.64
CA HIS A 233 -17.53 14.81 8.88
C HIS A 233 -16.83 15.33 10.14
N GLY A 234 -15.60 15.85 10.01
CA GLY A 234 -14.79 16.27 11.16
C GLY A 234 -14.46 15.14 12.14
N VAL A 235 -14.46 13.90 11.67
CA VAL A 235 -14.19 12.70 12.48
C VAL A 235 -12.73 12.30 12.30
N SER A 236 -12.01 12.16 13.42
CA SER A 236 -10.65 11.62 13.39
C SER A 236 -10.68 10.10 13.21
N TRP A 237 -9.77 9.59 12.40
CA TRP A 237 -9.56 8.13 12.29
C TRP A 237 -9.13 7.49 13.64
N ARG A 238 -8.75 8.31 14.63
CA ARG A 238 -8.40 7.91 16.00
C ARG A 238 -9.58 7.95 16.96
N ASP A 239 -10.77 8.35 16.52
CA ASP A 239 -11.95 8.35 17.39
C ASP A 239 -12.24 6.89 17.85
N PRO A 240 -12.20 6.61 19.16
CA PRO A 240 -12.38 5.25 19.66
C PRO A 240 -13.77 4.67 19.34
N ARG A 241 -14.73 5.51 18.96
CA ARG A 241 -16.06 5.09 18.54
C ARG A 241 -16.09 4.68 17.07
N LEU A 242 -15.06 5.06 16.28
CA LEU A 242 -15.03 4.77 14.84
C LEU A 242 -14.66 3.31 14.61
N ILE A 243 -15.48 2.61 13.85
CA ILE A 243 -15.13 1.35 13.18
C ILE A 243 -14.82 1.71 11.74
N ILE A 244 -13.57 1.47 11.34
CA ILE A 244 -13.09 1.72 9.99
C ILE A 244 -12.46 0.45 9.43
N ALA A 245 -12.85 0.05 8.21
CA ALA A 245 -12.29 -1.10 7.50
C ALA A 245 -12.47 -0.94 6.00
N SER A 246 -11.44 -1.26 5.22
CA SER A 246 -11.54 -1.35 3.76
C SER A 246 -12.47 -2.50 3.36
N LEU A 247 -13.32 -2.27 2.36
CA LEU A 247 -14.20 -3.30 1.76
C LEU A 247 -13.63 -3.78 0.44
N ASP A 248 -13.16 -2.87 -0.39
CA ASP A 248 -12.46 -3.16 -1.64
C ASP A 248 -11.24 -2.26 -1.80
N HIS A 249 -10.44 -2.51 -2.81
CA HIS A 249 -9.40 -1.61 -3.31
C HIS A 249 -9.16 -1.87 -4.79
N THR A 250 -9.04 -0.80 -5.55
CA THR A 250 -8.85 -0.86 -7.00
C THR A 250 -7.72 0.05 -7.42
N LEU A 251 -6.89 -0.43 -8.36
CA LEU A 251 -5.77 0.30 -8.91
C LEU A 251 -5.70 0.10 -10.42
N TRP A 252 -5.64 1.19 -11.19
CA TRP A 252 -5.31 1.20 -12.61
C TRP A 252 -3.92 1.79 -12.80
N LEU A 253 -3.07 1.11 -13.53
CA LEU A 253 -1.69 1.51 -13.83
C LEU A 253 -1.65 1.97 -15.29
N HIS A 254 -1.38 3.25 -15.51
CA HIS A 254 -1.51 3.89 -16.82
C HIS A 254 -0.20 3.95 -17.58
N ARG A 255 0.91 4.23 -16.87
CA ARG A 255 2.22 4.45 -17.46
C ARG A 255 3.33 3.90 -16.58
N PRO A 256 4.51 3.59 -17.12
CA PRO A 256 5.69 3.22 -16.33
C PRO A 256 6.08 4.36 -15.36
N PHE A 257 6.52 3.96 -14.18
CA PHE A 257 7.00 4.86 -13.12
C PHE A 257 8.01 4.14 -12.22
N ARG A 258 8.70 4.91 -11.38
CA ARG A 258 9.54 4.38 -10.31
C ARG A 258 8.95 4.77 -8.96
N ALA A 259 8.77 3.79 -8.05
CA ALA A 259 8.26 4.02 -6.70
C ALA A 259 9.34 4.57 -5.74
N ASP A 260 10.59 4.56 -6.14
CA ASP A 260 11.73 5.16 -5.45
C ASP A 260 12.05 6.60 -5.93
N GLU A 261 11.18 7.15 -6.76
CA GLU A 261 11.12 8.57 -7.14
C GLU A 261 9.84 9.20 -6.58
N TRP A 262 9.83 10.54 -6.42
CA TRP A 262 8.68 11.23 -5.86
C TRP A 262 7.43 11.05 -6.72
N LEU A 263 6.37 10.58 -6.08
CA LEU A 263 5.03 10.45 -6.63
C LEU A 263 4.06 11.28 -5.80
N LEU A 264 3.21 12.07 -6.47
CA LEU A 264 2.14 12.82 -5.83
C LEU A 264 0.84 12.01 -5.86
N TYR A 265 0.30 11.70 -4.69
CA TYR A 265 -1.00 11.04 -4.55
C TYR A 265 -2.05 12.07 -4.18
N VAL A 266 -2.98 12.31 -5.09
CA VAL A 266 -4.11 13.26 -4.96
C VAL A 266 -5.37 12.47 -4.72
N ASN A 267 -5.96 12.62 -3.54
CA ASN A 267 -7.15 11.86 -3.12
C ASN A 267 -8.34 12.80 -2.89
N ASP A 268 -9.52 12.35 -3.26
CA ASP A 268 -10.79 12.98 -2.92
C ASP A 268 -11.81 11.95 -2.42
N SER A 269 -12.85 12.42 -1.72
CA SER A 269 -13.98 11.58 -1.34
C SER A 269 -15.28 12.23 -1.80
N PRO A 270 -15.85 11.77 -2.90
CA PRO A 270 -17.06 12.36 -3.46
C PRO A 270 -18.34 11.95 -2.74
N ALA A 271 -18.32 10.87 -1.95
CA ALA A 271 -19.52 10.33 -1.32
C ALA A 271 -19.25 9.55 -0.03
N ALA A 272 -20.16 9.67 0.92
CA ALA A 272 -20.32 8.78 2.05
C ALA A 272 -21.81 8.60 2.36
N PHE A 273 -22.28 7.35 2.48
CA PHE A 273 -23.66 7.03 2.80
C PHE A 273 -23.78 5.60 3.36
N GLY A 274 -24.74 5.37 4.23
CA GLY A 274 -25.02 4.02 4.76
C GLY A 274 -23.83 3.39 5.48
N ALA A 275 -23.11 4.18 6.29
CA ALA A 275 -21.86 3.80 6.98
C ALA A 275 -20.72 3.36 6.06
N ARG A 276 -20.74 3.75 4.78
CA ARG A 276 -19.62 3.56 3.84
C ARG A 276 -19.11 4.90 3.37
N GLY A 277 -17.79 4.98 3.16
CA GLY A 277 -17.10 6.09 2.53
C GLY A 277 -16.44 5.63 1.23
N PHE A 278 -16.55 6.42 0.18
CA PHE A 278 -15.90 6.17 -1.09
C PHE A 278 -14.79 7.21 -1.32
N VAL A 279 -13.63 6.73 -1.75
CA VAL A 279 -12.44 7.56 -2.01
C VAL A 279 -11.89 7.25 -3.39
N ARG A 280 -11.43 8.29 -4.10
CA ARG A 280 -10.71 8.19 -5.37
C ARG A 280 -9.33 8.79 -5.23
N GLY A 281 -8.39 8.31 -6.03
CA GLY A 281 -7.03 8.81 -6.05
C GLY A 281 -6.40 8.83 -7.43
N GLN A 282 -5.48 9.76 -7.64
CA GLN A 282 -4.66 9.90 -8.83
C GLN A 282 -3.21 10.02 -8.42
N VAL A 283 -2.32 9.27 -9.06
CA VAL A 283 -0.90 9.28 -8.76
C VAL A 283 -0.14 9.88 -9.94
N PHE A 284 0.63 10.93 -9.68
CA PHE A 284 1.44 11.63 -10.66
C PHE A 284 2.92 11.48 -10.35
N THR A 285 3.74 11.41 -11.37
CA THR A 285 5.20 11.62 -11.24
C THR A 285 5.48 13.10 -10.97
N ARG A 286 6.70 13.40 -10.55
CA ARG A 286 7.12 14.79 -10.27
C ARG A 286 7.02 15.72 -11.48
N ASP A 287 7.21 15.19 -12.68
CA ASP A 287 7.08 15.90 -13.96
C ASP A 287 5.62 15.98 -14.47
N GLY A 288 4.65 15.54 -13.65
CA GLY A 288 3.22 15.72 -13.92
C GLY A 288 2.57 14.63 -14.76
N ARG A 289 3.22 13.47 -15.01
CA ARG A 289 2.60 12.36 -15.72
C ARG A 289 1.68 11.56 -14.79
N LEU A 290 0.44 11.35 -15.20
CA LEU A 290 -0.51 10.48 -14.50
C LEU A 290 -0.10 9.01 -14.70
N VAL A 291 0.34 8.35 -13.65
CA VAL A 291 0.84 6.96 -13.71
C VAL A 291 -0.13 5.95 -13.16
N ALA A 292 -1.04 6.36 -12.26
CA ALA A 292 -2.06 5.46 -11.74
C ALA A 292 -3.32 6.21 -11.28
N SER A 293 -4.42 5.47 -11.23
CA SER A 293 -5.67 5.87 -10.55
C SER A 293 -6.08 4.80 -9.57
N ALA A 294 -6.68 5.19 -8.44
CA ALA A 294 -7.18 4.29 -7.41
C ALA A 294 -8.61 4.63 -7.02
N ALA A 295 -9.33 3.63 -6.50
CA ALA A 295 -10.62 3.81 -5.85
C ALA A 295 -10.78 2.80 -4.72
N GLN A 296 -11.51 3.19 -3.66
CA GLN A 296 -11.79 2.33 -2.52
C GLN A 296 -13.12 2.69 -1.89
N GLU A 297 -13.92 1.69 -1.57
CA GLU A 297 -15.02 1.82 -0.62
C GLU A 297 -14.61 1.18 0.71
N GLY A 298 -15.05 1.75 1.82
CA GLY A 298 -14.80 1.19 3.13
C GLY A 298 -15.89 1.50 4.13
N LEU A 299 -15.97 0.68 5.17
CA LEU A 299 -16.82 0.90 6.33
C LEU A 299 -16.29 2.09 7.13
N ILE A 300 -17.17 3.05 7.43
CA ILE A 300 -16.94 4.19 8.33
C ILE A 300 -18.14 4.31 9.26
N ARG A 301 -18.15 3.59 10.36
CA ARG A 301 -19.28 3.54 11.28
C ARG A 301 -18.92 4.13 12.63
N LEU A 302 -19.68 5.11 13.09
CA LEU A 302 -19.61 5.59 14.47
C LEU A 302 -20.54 4.76 15.36
N ARG A 303 -19.99 4.23 16.45
CA ARG A 303 -20.81 3.66 17.54
C ARG A 303 -21.49 4.79 18.31
N GLU A 304 -22.73 4.58 18.72
CA GLU A 304 -23.38 5.48 19.68
C GLU A 304 -22.58 5.51 20.99
N ALA A 305 -22.49 6.70 21.59
CA ALA A 305 -21.93 6.81 22.94
C ALA A 305 -22.83 6.03 23.90
N LYS A 306 -22.24 5.02 24.57
CA LYS A 306 -22.94 4.33 25.67
C LYS A 306 -23.04 5.23 26.87
#